data_c069629b0d01f66f610a1f4eb58fd4a2
#
_entry.id   c069629b0d01f66f610a1f4eb58fd4a2
#
_cell.length_a   1.000
_cell.length_b   1.000
_cell.length_c   1.000
_cell.angle_alpha   90.00
_cell.angle_beta   90.00
_cell.angle_gamma   90.00
#
_symmetry.space_group_name_H-M   'P 1'
#
loop_
_entity.id
_entity.type
_entity.pdbx_description
1 polymer ?
#
loop_
_entity_poly.entity_id
_entity_poly.type
_entity_poly.pdbx_seq_one_letter_code
_entity_poly.pdbx_strand_id
1 'polypeptide(L)'
;MAHSNQEILKNFMGAICRVVSEGTSDTYAAMVITKFSRSNSAKFPFVKHITLDSNKIQVDKKVNSVSPKLIGVFIKKMMDSLFSDLFKRLVKRQLGIG
;
A
#
# COMPACT_ATOMS: atom_id res chain seq x y z
N MET A 1 12.17 21.38 1.18
CA MET A 1 11.87 20.89 -0.17
C MET A 1 10.77 19.84 -0.11
N ALA A 2 9.81 19.99 -1.00
CA ALA A 2 8.75 18.99 -1.09
C ALA A 2 9.29 17.72 -1.76
N HIS A 3 8.92 16.56 -1.21
CA HIS A 3 9.25 15.29 -1.84
C HIS A 3 8.39 15.09 -3.09
N SER A 4 8.95 14.42 -4.08
CA SER A 4 8.19 14.07 -5.28
C SER A 4 7.14 12.99 -4.96
N ASN A 5 6.11 12.89 -5.80
CA ASN A 5 5.11 11.83 -5.66
C ASN A 5 5.78 10.46 -5.66
N GLN A 6 6.80 10.29 -6.51
CA GLN A 6 7.55 9.04 -6.60
C GLN A 6 8.19 8.67 -5.27
N GLU A 7 8.85 9.61 -4.61
CA GLU A 7 9.47 9.38 -3.30
C GLU A 7 8.43 9.08 -2.23
N ILE A 8 7.35 9.85 -2.20
CA ILE A 8 6.28 9.68 -1.23
C ILE A 8 5.68 8.29 -1.36
N LEU A 9 5.34 7.88 -2.58
CA LEU A 9 4.77 6.56 -2.81
C LEU A 9 5.74 5.45 -2.47
N LYS A 10 7.00 5.59 -2.88
CA LYS A 10 8.02 4.58 -2.60
C LYS A 10 8.20 4.38 -1.10
N ASN A 11 8.33 5.47 -0.36
CA ASN A 11 8.53 5.42 1.08
C ASN A 11 7.29 4.87 1.78
N PHE A 12 6.11 5.30 1.36
CA PHE A 12 4.85 4.84 1.95
C PHE A 12 4.65 3.35 1.70
N MET A 13 4.80 2.92 0.44
CA MET A 13 4.61 1.51 0.09
C MET A 13 5.62 0.62 0.82
N GLY A 14 6.87 1.10 0.97
CA GLY A 14 7.88 0.37 1.73
C GLY A 14 7.50 0.21 3.18
N ALA A 15 7.00 1.27 3.80
CA ALA A 15 6.58 1.24 5.20
C ALA A 15 5.38 0.30 5.40
N ILE A 16 4.39 0.39 4.53
CA ILE A 16 3.20 -0.47 4.61
C ILE A 16 3.58 -1.94 4.43
N CYS A 17 4.44 -2.21 3.46
CA CYS A 17 4.90 -3.58 3.20
C CYS A 17 5.60 -4.16 4.43
N ARG A 18 6.42 -3.36 5.10
CA ARG A 18 7.11 -3.78 6.30
C ARG A 18 6.14 -4.07 7.44
N VAL A 19 5.19 -3.17 7.67
CA VAL A 19 4.21 -3.32 8.74
C VAL A 19 3.36 -4.57 8.53
N VAL A 20 2.88 -4.78 7.31
CA VAL A 20 2.06 -5.96 7.01
C VAL A 20 2.88 -7.24 7.11
N SER A 21 4.12 -7.23 6.61
CA SER A 21 4.96 -8.43 6.62
C SER A 21 5.39 -8.85 8.03
N GLU A 22 5.54 -7.90 8.95
CA GLU A 22 5.89 -8.21 10.33
C GLU A 22 4.83 -9.10 11.00
N GLY A 23 3.57 -8.88 10.68
CA GLY A 23 2.48 -9.69 11.24
C GLY A 23 2.15 -10.93 10.41
N THR A 24 2.74 -11.07 9.25
CA THR A 24 2.40 -12.16 8.32
C THR A 24 3.66 -12.68 7.62
N SER A 25 3.86 -12.31 6.35
CA SER A 25 5.03 -12.67 5.56
C SER A 25 5.18 -11.66 4.43
N ASP A 26 6.37 -11.63 3.81
CA ASP A 26 6.62 -10.76 2.67
C ASP A 26 5.70 -11.11 1.50
N THR A 27 5.47 -12.40 1.28
CA THR A 27 4.59 -12.88 0.22
C THR A 27 3.16 -12.41 0.44
N TYR A 28 2.68 -12.51 1.68
CA TYR A 28 1.33 -12.07 2.02
C TYR A 28 1.19 -10.56 1.86
N ALA A 29 2.18 -9.80 2.32
CA ALA A 29 2.16 -8.35 2.18
C ALA A 29 2.09 -7.92 0.71
N ALA A 30 2.91 -8.54 -0.14
CA ALA A 30 2.90 -8.26 -1.57
C ALA A 30 1.53 -8.57 -2.19
N MET A 31 0.93 -9.68 -1.80
CA MET A 31 -0.37 -10.10 -2.31
C MET A 31 -1.46 -9.09 -1.93
N VAL A 32 -1.51 -8.69 -0.67
CA VAL A 32 -2.53 -7.77 -0.16
C VAL A 32 -2.42 -6.41 -0.84
N ILE A 33 -1.21 -5.88 -0.94
CA ILE A 33 -0.97 -4.58 -1.56
C ILE A 33 -1.31 -4.61 -3.05
N THR A 34 -0.90 -5.67 -3.74
CA THR A 34 -1.21 -5.83 -5.15
C THR A 34 -2.72 -5.91 -5.39
N LYS A 35 -3.41 -6.69 -4.55
CA LYS A 35 -4.85 -6.84 -4.66
C LYS A 35 -5.56 -5.51 -4.44
N PHE A 36 -5.14 -4.75 -3.44
CA PHE A 36 -5.69 -3.42 -3.18
C PHE A 36 -5.50 -2.51 -4.39
N SER A 37 -4.28 -2.48 -4.94
CA SER A 37 -3.96 -1.63 -6.07
C SER A 37 -4.81 -1.97 -7.30
N ARG A 38 -4.97 -3.26 -7.57
CA ARG A 38 -5.80 -3.71 -8.71
C ARG A 38 -7.27 -3.36 -8.51
N SER A 39 -7.78 -3.54 -7.31
CA SER A 39 -9.19 -3.25 -6.99
C SER A 39 -9.50 -1.76 -7.11
N ASN A 40 -8.51 -0.91 -6.98
CA ASN A 40 -8.69 0.55 -7.00
C ASN A 40 -8.10 1.19 -8.26
N SER A 41 -7.73 0.39 -9.26
CA SER A 41 -7.09 0.90 -10.48
C SER A 41 -7.98 1.84 -11.27
N ALA A 42 -9.29 1.69 -11.18
CA ALA A 42 -10.23 2.58 -11.87
C ALA A 42 -10.21 3.99 -11.29
N LYS A 43 -10.09 4.10 -9.95
CA LYS A 43 -10.03 5.39 -9.26
C LYS A 43 -8.62 5.97 -9.28
N PHE A 44 -7.62 5.11 -9.28
CA PHE A 44 -6.21 5.50 -9.21
C PHE A 44 -5.43 4.85 -10.34
N PRO A 45 -5.60 5.35 -11.58
CA PRO A 45 -4.94 4.73 -12.75
C PRO A 45 -3.42 4.68 -12.65
N PHE A 46 -2.83 5.56 -11.83
CA PHE A 46 -1.38 5.61 -11.66
C PHE A 46 -0.80 4.37 -10.95
N VAL A 47 -1.65 3.51 -10.36
CA VAL A 47 -1.16 2.30 -9.70
C VAL A 47 -0.44 1.36 -10.66
N LYS A 48 -0.70 1.46 -11.95
CA LYS A 48 0.01 0.69 -12.97
C LYS A 48 1.50 1.03 -13.04
N HIS A 49 1.88 2.18 -12.50
CA HIS A 49 3.28 2.62 -12.46
C HIS A 49 3.99 2.17 -11.18
N ILE A 50 3.28 1.47 -10.30
CA ILE A 50 3.83 0.94 -9.06
C ILE A 50 3.98 -0.57 -9.25
N THR A 51 5.21 -1.06 -9.11
CA THR A 51 5.51 -2.48 -9.23
C THR A 51 6.00 -2.99 -7.89
N LEU A 52 5.40 -4.08 -7.42
CA LEU A 52 5.80 -4.73 -6.19
C LEU A 52 6.25 -6.14 -6.50
N ASP A 53 7.54 -6.40 -6.33
CA ASP A 53 8.13 -7.70 -6.60
C ASP A 53 8.87 -8.16 -5.35
N SER A 54 8.30 -9.14 -4.64
CA SER A 54 8.81 -9.62 -3.35
C SER A 54 8.99 -8.46 -2.37
N ASN A 55 10.25 -8.08 -2.11
CA ASN A 55 10.58 -6.99 -1.19
C ASN A 55 10.90 -5.70 -1.91
N LYS A 56 10.86 -5.70 -3.24
CA LYS A 56 11.26 -4.54 -4.02
C LYS A 56 10.05 -3.78 -4.52
N ILE A 57 10.02 -2.50 -4.21
CA ILE A 57 8.99 -1.60 -4.66
C ILE A 57 9.61 -0.65 -5.66
N GLN A 58 9.06 -0.64 -6.86
CA GLN A 58 9.49 0.26 -7.91
C GLN A 58 8.33 1.18 -8.29
N VAL A 59 8.59 2.46 -8.26
CA VAL A 59 7.61 3.48 -8.62
C VAL A 59 8.18 4.28 -9.78
N ASP A 60 7.49 4.23 -10.93
CA ASP A 60 7.90 4.97 -12.11
C ASP A 60 7.71 6.46 -11.88
N LYS A 61 8.65 7.26 -12.40
CA LYS A 61 8.59 8.71 -12.27
C LYS A 61 7.35 9.33 -12.93
N LYS A 62 6.63 8.57 -13.74
CA LYS A 62 5.38 9.05 -14.36
C LYS A 62 4.33 9.42 -13.32
N VAL A 63 4.43 8.88 -12.10
CA VAL A 63 3.51 9.26 -11.02
C VAL A 63 3.70 10.72 -10.59
N ASN A 64 4.82 11.34 -10.94
CA ASN A 64 5.09 12.75 -10.59
C ASN A 64 4.16 13.71 -11.32
N SER A 65 3.54 13.29 -12.42
CA SER A 65 2.58 14.10 -13.15
C SER A 65 1.17 14.03 -12.54
N VAL A 66 0.95 13.13 -11.58
CA VAL A 66 -0.34 12.99 -10.92
C VAL A 66 -0.48 14.07 -9.85
N SER A 67 -1.72 14.53 -9.63
CA SER A 67 -1.99 15.51 -8.59
C SER A 67 -1.56 14.98 -7.21
N PRO A 68 -0.80 15.76 -6.43
CA PRO A 68 -0.43 15.34 -5.07
C PRO A 68 -1.65 15.06 -4.20
N LYS A 69 -2.76 15.73 -4.44
CA LYS A 69 -4.00 15.52 -3.72
C LYS A 69 -4.53 14.10 -3.96
N LEU A 70 -4.46 13.63 -5.20
CA LEU A 70 -4.89 12.28 -5.54
C LEU A 70 -3.98 11.23 -4.91
N ILE A 71 -2.69 11.48 -4.87
CA ILE A 71 -1.73 10.62 -4.17
C ILE A 71 -2.09 10.50 -2.70
N GLY A 72 -2.42 11.63 -2.06
CA GLY A 72 -2.84 11.65 -0.66
C GLY A 72 -4.10 10.86 -0.41
N VAL A 73 -5.09 10.96 -1.30
CA VAL A 73 -6.34 10.20 -1.19
C VAL A 73 -6.05 8.70 -1.30
N PHE A 74 -5.19 8.30 -2.22
CA PHE A 74 -4.79 6.90 -2.39
C PHE A 74 -4.14 6.35 -1.13
N ILE A 75 -3.19 7.11 -0.56
CA ILE A 75 -2.48 6.71 0.66
C ILE A 75 -3.47 6.52 1.81
N LYS A 76 -4.37 7.48 2.01
CA LYS A 76 -5.37 7.42 3.08
C LYS A 76 -6.27 6.21 2.91
N LYS A 77 -6.72 5.97 1.69
CA LYS A 77 -7.61 4.83 1.41
C LYS A 77 -6.91 3.50 1.66
N MET A 78 -5.65 3.40 1.26
CA MET A 78 -4.87 2.20 1.51
C MET A 78 -4.67 1.97 3.01
N MET A 79 -4.33 3.01 3.76
CA MET A 79 -4.17 2.92 5.20
C MET A 79 -5.46 2.46 5.88
N ASP A 80 -6.58 3.08 5.54
CA ASP A 80 -7.86 2.72 6.13
C ASP A 80 -8.22 1.26 5.83
N SER A 81 -8.00 0.81 4.61
CA SER A 81 -8.33 -0.54 4.20
C SER A 81 -7.43 -1.58 4.86
N LEU A 82 -6.11 -1.39 4.79
CA LEU A 82 -5.15 -2.38 5.28
C LEU A 82 -5.08 -2.43 6.80
N PHE A 83 -5.12 -1.30 7.48
CA PHE A 83 -5.09 -1.28 8.94
C PHE A 83 -6.39 -1.79 9.54
N SER A 84 -7.52 -1.52 8.91
CA SER A 84 -8.79 -2.09 9.35
C SER A 84 -8.74 -3.62 9.31
N ASP A 85 -8.18 -4.18 8.23
CA ASP A 85 -8.05 -5.62 8.08
C ASP A 85 -7.10 -6.22 9.12
N LEU A 86 -5.95 -5.58 9.32
CA LEU A 86 -4.98 -6.01 10.33
C LEU A 86 -5.59 -5.95 11.74
N PHE A 87 -6.33 -4.89 12.03
CA PHE A 87 -6.98 -4.73 13.32
C PHE A 87 -7.97 -5.84 13.59
N LYS A 88 -8.79 -6.19 12.59
CA LYS A 88 -9.75 -7.28 12.71
C LYS A 88 -9.06 -8.61 13.03
N ARG A 89 -7.92 -8.87 12.39
CA ARG A 89 -7.15 -10.09 12.63
C ARG A 89 -6.57 -10.13 14.03
N LEU A 90 -6.06 -9.00 14.51
CA LEU A 90 -5.51 -8.90 15.85
C LEU A 90 -6.59 -9.14 16.90
N VAL A 91 -7.78 -8.55 16.71
CA VAL A 91 -8.90 -8.72 17.63
C VAL A 91 -9.32 -10.18 17.67
N LYS A 92 -9.44 -10.83 16.52
CA LYS A 92 -9.81 -12.25 16.46
C LYS A 92 -8.79 -13.12 17.21
N ARG A 93 -7.50 -12.83 17.03
CA ARG A 93 -6.44 -13.58 17.69
C ARG A 93 -6.51 -13.40 19.22
N GLN A 94 -6.72 -12.18 19.68
CA GLN A 94 -6.80 -11.88 21.10
C GLN A 94 -8.02 -12.55 21.76
N LEU A 95 -9.13 -12.60 21.03
CA LEU A 95 -10.37 -13.22 21.54
C LEU A 95 -10.41 -14.72 21.35
N GLY A 96 -9.42 -15.30 20.68
CA GLY A 96 -9.40 -16.74 20.40
C GLY A 96 -10.43 -17.19 19.39
N ILE A 97 -10.94 -16.27 18.58
CA ILE A 97 -11.92 -16.59 17.53
C ILE A 97 -11.14 -16.93 16.27
N GLY A 98 -11.22 -18.15 15.86
CA GLY A 98 -10.48 -18.65 14.72
C GLY A 98 -11.01 -18.29 13.38
#